data_abe872a0dd358ab96adcb845647d833a
#
_entry.id   abe872a0dd358ab96adcb845647d833a
#
_cell.length_a   1.000
_cell.length_b   1.000
_cell.length_c   1.000
_cell.angle_alpha   90.00
_cell.angle_beta   90.00
_cell.angle_gamma   90.00
#
_symmetry.space_group_name_H-M   'P 1'
#
loop_
_entity.id
_entity.type
_entity.pdbx_description
1 polymer ?
#
loop_
_entity_poly.entity_id
_entity_poly.type
_entity_poly.pdbx_seq_one_letter_code
_entity_poly.pdbx_strand_id
1 'polypeptide(L)'
;MQDLTVCLVQCTLAWEQPERNRQHIAQQLDTIKGHVDLIVLPEMFNTGFSMSAQAIAETAEGPTLKWLQEQARKFDCAIAGSIAFREAEQITNRLLFVTPEFTQYYDKRHLFRMAGEHEVYHPGSDPQVLTWRDWRINLQVCYDLRFPVYSRNREHYDLMLYVANWPEKRVQHWRALLIARAIENQACVVGVNRVGRDENNHNYSGDSLAISADGTLALDLADSETAAIITFSAEDLETYRRRFPFHLDADDYSLE
;
A
#
# COMPACT_ATOMS: atom_id res chain seq x y z
N MET A 1 1.13 22.53 -3.61
CA MET A 1 1.21 21.07 -3.87
C MET A 1 1.10 20.87 -5.38
N GLN A 2 1.95 20.03 -5.99
CA GLN A 2 1.86 19.63 -7.40
C GLN A 2 0.99 18.39 -7.55
N ASP A 3 0.55 18.07 -8.78
CA ASP A 3 -0.16 16.83 -9.06
C ASP A 3 0.73 15.61 -8.75
N LEU A 4 0.11 14.48 -8.36
CA LEU A 4 0.83 13.25 -8.01
C LEU A 4 0.47 12.13 -8.98
N THR A 5 1.47 11.64 -9.69
CA THR A 5 1.32 10.52 -10.63
C THR A 5 1.71 9.21 -9.96
N VAL A 6 0.75 8.29 -9.83
CA VAL A 6 0.90 7.02 -9.12
C VAL A 6 0.75 5.85 -10.09
N CYS A 7 1.66 4.88 -10.02
CA CYS A 7 1.57 3.60 -10.72
C CYS A 7 1.13 2.51 -9.74
N LEU A 8 0.02 1.86 -10.03
CA LEU A 8 -0.47 0.67 -9.32
C LEU A 8 0.05 -0.58 -10.04
N VAL A 9 0.77 -1.44 -9.34
CA VAL A 9 1.28 -2.71 -9.88
C VAL A 9 0.46 -3.86 -9.32
N GLN A 10 -0.49 -4.34 -10.12
CA GLN A 10 -1.29 -5.52 -9.80
C GLN A 10 -0.68 -6.75 -10.46
N CYS A 11 -0.15 -7.67 -9.66
CA CYS A 11 0.62 -8.81 -10.19
C CYS A 11 0.33 -10.11 -9.47
N THR A 12 0.66 -11.22 -10.13
CA THR A 12 0.79 -12.53 -9.51
C THR A 12 2.07 -12.58 -8.66
N LEU A 13 2.04 -13.34 -7.57
CA LEU A 13 3.19 -13.55 -6.70
C LEU A 13 3.50 -15.04 -6.59
N ALA A 14 4.73 -15.44 -6.94
CA ALA A 14 5.26 -16.76 -6.70
C ALA A 14 5.52 -16.95 -5.21
N TRP A 15 4.93 -18.00 -4.62
CA TRP A 15 4.98 -18.28 -3.19
C TRP A 15 6.40 -18.51 -2.70
N GLU A 16 6.84 -17.69 -1.72
CA GLU A 16 8.16 -17.76 -1.07
C GLU A 16 9.36 -17.76 -2.05
N GLN A 17 9.21 -17.09 -3.22
CA GLN A 17 10.25 -16.99 -4.24
C GLN A 17 10.65 -15.52 -4.50
N PRO A 18 11.39 -14.87 -3.59
CA PRO A 18 11.61 -13.42 -3.64
C PRO A 18 12.35 -12.96 -4.90
N GLU A 19 13.32 -13.72 -5.37
CA GLU A 19 14.05 -13.38 -6.59
C GLU A 19 13.15 -13.40 -7.83
N ARG A 20 12.32 -14.44 -7.96
CA ARG A 20 11.37 -14.57 -9.06
C ARG A 20 10.34 -13.43 -9.06
N ASN A 21 9.86 -13.06 -7.87
CA ASN A 21 8.91 -11.97 -7.74
C ASN A 21 9.53 -10.62 -8.10
N ARG A 22 10.77 -10.32 -7.65
CA ARG A 22 11.50 -9.10 -8.05
C ARG A 22 11.71 -9.04 -9.56
N GLN A 23 12.09 -10.14 -10.21
CA GLN A 23 12.27 -10.20 -11.67
C GLN A 23 10.96 -9.99 -12.40
N HIS A 24 9.87 -10.64 -11.95
CA HIS A 24 8.55 -10.47 -12.54
C HIS A 24 8.04 -9.03 -12.44
N ILE A 25 8.14 -8.42 -11.25
CA ILE A 25 7.76 -7.02 -11.03
C ILE A 25 8.65 -6.08 -11.88
N ALA A 26 9.96 -6.30 -11.94
CA ALA A 26 10.84 -5.50 -12.78
C ALA A 26 10.42 -5.50 -14.25
N GLN A 27 9.99 -6.64 -14.80
CA GLN A 27 9.47 -6.72 -16.17
C GLN A 27 8.19 -5.90 -16.35
N GLN A 28 7.29 -5.87 -15.34
CA GLN A 28 6.11 -5.02 -15.39
C GLN A 28 6.48 -3.53 -15.31
N LEU A 29 7.41 -3.17 -14.43
CA LEU A 29 7.89 -1.78 -14.30
C LEU A 29 8.52 -1.28 -15.61
N ASP A 30 9.20 -2.14 -16.37
CA ASP A 30 9.80 -1.79 -17.66
C ASP A 30 8.75 -1.47 -18.74
N THR A 31 7.48 -1.80 -18.53
CA THR A 31 6.38 -1.42 -19.43
C THR A 31 5.86 0.01 -19.18
N ILE A 32 6.20 0.60 -18.04
CA ILE A 32 5.75 1.95 -17.65
C ILE A 32 6.30 2.98 -18.65
N LYS A 33 5.42 3.82 -19.17
CA LYS A 33 5.76 4.92 -20.07
C LYS A 33 5.39 6.26 -19.44
N GLY A 34 6.35 7.17 -19.41
CA GLY A 34 6.16 8.51 -18.85
C GLY A 34 6.68 8.64 -17.42
N HIS A 35 6.44 9.81 -16.83
CA HIS A 35 6.84 10.11 -15.47
C HIS A 35 5.90 9.48 -14.46
N VAL A 36 6.45 9.02 -13.34
CA VAL A 36 5.72 8.48 -12.20
C VAL A 36 6.38 9.02 -10.93
N ASP A 37 5.58 9.52 -9.98
CA ASP A 37 6.08 9.99 -8.68
C ASP A 37 6.11 8.90 -7.62
N LEU A 38 5.20 7.92 -7.72
CA LEU A 38 5.06 6.84 -6.75
C LEU A 38 4.64 5.53 -7.46
N ILE A 39 5.39 4.46 -7.22
CA ILE A 39 5.03 3.10 -7.62
C ILE A 39 4.57 2.34 -6.38
N VAL A 40 3.43 1.64 -6.49
CA VAL A 40 2.86 0.87 -5.39
C VAL A 40 2.79 -0.60 -5.75
N LEU A 41 3.41 -1.44 -4.92
CA LEU A 41 3.46 -2.89 -5.01
C LEU A 41 2.52 -3.52 -3.96
N PRO A 42 2.10 -4.79 -4.11
CA PRO A 42 1.25 -5.48 -3.14
C PRO A 42 1.90 -5.66 -1.76
N GLU A 43 1.09 -6.11 -0.79
CA GLU A 43 1.59 -6.64 0.50
C GLU A 43 2.45 -7.86 0.26
N MET A 44 3.56 -7.98 1.03
CA MET A 44 4.52 -9.09 0.96
C MET A 44 4.85 -9.48 -0.50
N PHE A 45 5.11 -8.46 -1.32
CA PHE A 45 5.24 -8.60 -2.78
C PHE A 45 6.38 -9.53 -3.20
N ASN A 46 7.37 -9.75 -2.32
CA ASN A 46 8.51 -10.62 -2.59
C ASN A 46 8.23 -12.09 -2.27
N THR A 47 7.23 -12.43 -1.44
CA THR A 47 7.00 -13.80 -0.97
C THR A 47 5.55 -14.27 -1.05
N GLY A 48 4.58 -13.36 -1.19
CA GLY A 48 3.19 -13.66 -0.87
C GLY A 48 2.95 -13.68 0.64
N PHE A 49 1.68 -13.72 1.06
CA PHE A 49 1.26 -13.63 2.47
C PHE A 49 1.52 -14.97 3.20
N SER A 50 2.77 -15.19 3.56
CA SER A 50 3.25 -16.44 4.22
C SER A 50 3.41 -16.26 5.72
N MET A 51 3.09 -17.33 6.45
CA MET A 51 3.34 -17.45 7.88
C MET A 51 4.70 -18.10 8.21
N SER A 52 5.52 -18.43 7.21
CA SER A 52 6.91 -18.89 7.38
C SER A 52 7.88 -17.76 7.77
N ALA A 53 7.46 -16.85 8.65
CA ALA A 53 8.12 -15.57 8.94
C ALA A 53 9.64 -15.72 9.17
N GLN A 54 10.07 -16.74 9.94
CA GLN A 54 11.49 -16.98 10.23
C GLN A 54 12.32 -17.30 8.98
N ALA A 55 11.73 -17.98 8.00
CA ALA A 55 12.42 -18.40 6.78
C ALA A 55 12.49 -17.30 5.72
N ILE A 56 11.47 -16.42 5.65
CA ILE A 56 11.32 -15.46 4.56
C ILE A 56 11.68 -14.02 4.92
N ALA A 57 11.85 -13.72 6.22
CA ALA A 57 12.13 -12.35 6.65
C ALA A 57 13.51 -11.88 6.20
N GLU A 58 13.55 -10.71 5.58
CA GLU A 58 14.78 -10.02 5.20
C GLU A 58 15.12 -8.91 6.21
N THR A 59 16.39 -8.51 6.25
CA THR A 59 16.89 -7.41 7.07
C THR A 59 17.10 -6.15 6.23
N ALA A 60 17.59 -5.08 6.85
CA ALA A 60 18.00 -3.85 6.16
C ALA A 60 19.10 -4.08 5.10
N GLU A 61 19.90 -5.14 5.26
CA GLU A 61 20.92 -5.55 4.28
C GLU A 61 20.40 -6.54 3.24
N GLY A 62 19.11 -6.85 3.30
CA GLY A 62 18.46 -7.82 2.42
C GLY A 62 18.42 -7.41 0.95
N PRO A 63 18.31 -8.40 0.04
CA PRO A 63 18.31 -8.13 -1.39
C PRO A 63 17.08 -7.34 -1.86
N THR A 64 15.92 -7.47 -1.18
CA THR A 64 14.70 -6.78 -1.60
C THR A 64 14.77 -5.27 -1.35
N LEU A 65 15.29 -4.82 -0.20
CA LEU A 65 15.46 -3.39 0.04
C LEU A 65 16.48 -2.78 -0.92
N LYS A 66 17.59 -3.45 -1.20
CA LYS A 66 18.57 -3.01 -2.20
C LYS A 66 17.94 -2.87 -3.59
N TRP A 67 17.16 -3.85 -4.00
CA TRP A 67 16.42 -3.82 -5.25
C TRP A 67 15.42 -2.65 -5.30
N LEU A 68 14.65 -2.39 -4.23
CA LEU A 68 13.75 -1.23 -4.16
C LEU A 68 14.52 0.09 -4.33
N GLN A 69 15.68 0.25 -3.69
CA GLN A 69 16.54 1.42 -3.83
C GLN A 69 17.08 1.61 -5.26
N GLU A 70 17.43 0.51 -5.92
CA GLU A 70 17.84 0.53 -7.32
C GLU A 70 16.71 0.96 -8.25
N GLN A 71 15.51 0.40 -8.05
CA GLN A 71 14.34 0.78 -8.85
C GLN A 71 13.92 2.23 -8.57
N ALA A 72 13.92 2.69 -7.32
CA ALA A 72 13.60 4.08 -6.97
C ALA A 72 14.52 5.07 -7.69
N ARG A 73 15.82 4.79 -7.74
CA ARG A 73 16.79 5.61 -8.50
C ARG A 73 16.57 5.51 -10.02
N LYS A 74 16.29 4.30 -10.56
CA LYS A 74 16.06 4.06 -11.99
C LYS A 74 14.87 4.87 -12.51
N PHE A 75 13.79 4.95 -11.75
CA PHE A 75 12.56 5.66 -12.14
C PHE A 75 12.48 7.09 -11.59
N ASP A 76 13.45 7.53 -10.79
CA ASP A 76 13.43 8.83 -10.07
C ASP A 76 12.11 9.05 -9.30
N CYS A 77 11.62 8.02 -8.60
CA CYS A 77 10.34 8.03 -7.91
C CYS A 77 10.41 7.30 -6.56
N ALA A 78 9.36 7.43 -5.76
CA ALA A 78 9.16 6.58 -4.60
C ALA A 78 8.61 5.21 -5.02
N ILE A 79 8.97 4.14 -4.26
CA ILE A 79 8.36 2.81 -4.40
C ILE A 79 7.88 2.35 -3.04
N ALA A 80 6.63 1.91 -2.96
CA ALA A 80 6.01 1.41 -1.73
C ALA A 80 5.53 -0.04 -1.91
N GLY A 81 5.77 -0.88 -0.90
CA GLY A 81 5.29 -2.26 -0.84
C GLY A 81 5.74 -2.91 0.46
N SER A 82 5.04 -3.95 0.95
CA SER A 82 5.45 -4.57 2.21
C SER A 82 6.21 -5.89 1.99
N ILE A 83 7.02 -6.23 3.00
CA ILE A 83 7.75 -7.49 3.09
C ILE A 83 7.74 -8.01 4.53
N ALA A 84 8.04 -9.29 4.73
CA ALA A 84 8.44 -9.79 6.04
C ALA A 84 9.82 -9.21 6.37
N PHE A 85 9.90 -8.39 7.42
CA PHE A 85 11.12 -7.67 7.78
C PHE A 85 11.58 -8.04 9.19
N ARG A 86 12.86 -8.36 9.31
CA ARG A 86 13.51 -8.68 10.59
C ARG A 86 14.34 -7.50 11.08
N GLU A 87 14.03 -7.06 12.29
CA GLU A 87 14.83 -6.10 13.02
C GLU A 87 15.09 -6.65 14.43
N ALA A 88 16.34 -6.88 14.78
CA ALA A 88 16.73 -7.61 15.98
C ALA A 88 15.99 -8.97 16.07
N GLU A 89 15.29 -9.24 17.18
CA GLU A 89 14.54 -10.48 17.40
C GLU A 89 13.09 -10.43 16.86
N GLN A 90 12.65 -9.28 16.34
CA GLN A 90 11.27 -9.08 15.90
C GLN A 90 11.16 -9.24 14.39
N ILE A 91 10.04 -9.81 13.95
CA ILE A 91 9.67 -9.86 12.54
C ILE A 91 8.32 -9.16 12.41
N THR A 92 8.23 -8.23 11.47
CA THR A 92 7.03 -7.45 11.18
C THR A 92 6.62 -7.61 9.72
N ASN A 93 5.37 -7.37 9.40
CA ASN A 93 4.91 -7.10 8.04
C ASN A 93 5.13 -5.61 7.79
N ARG A 94 6.28 -5.26 7.20
CA ARG A 94 6.77 -3.88 7.07
C ARG A 94 6.51 -3.35 5.66
N LEU A 95 5.69 -2.31 5.57
CA LEU A 95 5.58 -1.50 4.37
C LEU A 95 6.78 -0.57 4.30
N LEU A 96 7.60 -0.75 3.28
CA LEU A 96 8.74 0.10 2.96
C LEU A 96 8.29 1.18 1.97
N PHE A 97 8.64 2.43 2.24
CA PHE A 97 8.51 3.56 1.33
C PHE A 97 9.92 4.06 1.00
N VAL A 98 10.38 3.71 -0.19
CA VAL A 98 11.78 3.90 -0.62
C VAL A 98 11.83 4.96 -1.70
N THR A 99 12.60 6.03 -1.47
CA THR A 99 12.89 7.08 -2.44
C THR A 99 14.34 7.00 -2.91
N PRO A 100 14.77 7.77 -3.90
CA PRO A 100 16.19 7.87 -4.25
C PRO A 100 17.10 8.32 -3.07
N GLU A 101 16.54 9.10 -2.12
CA GLU A 101 17.29 9.77 -1.04
C GLU A 101 17.14 9.08 0.31
N PHE A 102 15.97 8.53 0.63
CA PHE A 102 15.67 7.99 1.96
C PHE A 102 14.74 6.77 1.91
N THR A 103 14.67 6.07 3.03
CA THR A 103 13.69 5.01 3.27
C THR A 103 12.92 5.31 4.55
N GLN A 104 11.61 5.27 4.46
CA GLN A 104 10.70 5.26 5.61
C GLN A 104 9.89 3.99 5.61
N TYR A 105 9.23 3.67 6.73
CA TYR A 105 8.47 2.43 6.84
C TYR A 105 7.28 2.56 7.79
N TYR A 106 6.37 1.63 7.65
CA TYR A 106 5.24 1.39 8.53
C TYR A 106 5.13 -0.10 8.83
N ASP A 107 5.13 -0.46 10.10
CA ASP A 107 4.86 -1.83 10.54
C ASP A 107 3.35 -2.04 10.74
N LYS A 108 2.79 -3.04 10.09
CA LYS A 108 1.37 -3.35 10.13
C LYS A 108 0.84 -3.44 11.57
N ARG A 109 -0.15 -2.60 11.88
CA ARG A 109 -0.74 -2.52 13.23
C ARG A 109 -1.68 -3.70 13.49
N HIS A 110 -2.58 -4.00 12.56
CA HIS A 110 -3.62 -4.99 12.74
C HIS A 110 -3.24 -6.29 12.02
N LEU A 111 -2.76 -7.25 12.79
CA LEU A 111 -2.39 -8.56 12.27
C LEU A 111 -3.62 -9.43 12.07
N PHE A 112 -3.66 -10.15 10.95
CA PHE A 112 -4.82 -10.96 10.54
C PHE A 112 -4.90 -12.26 11.31
N ARG A 113 -5.64 -12.26 12.44
CA ARG A 113 -5.76 -13.40 13.37
C ARG A 113 -6.27 -14.67 12.71
N MET A 114 -7.17 -14.57 11.74
CA MET A 114 -7.73 -15.74 11.06
C MET A 114 -6.69 -16.58 10.29
N ALA A 115 -5.56 -15.96 9.92
CA ALA A 115 -4.44 -16.66 9.29
C ALA A 115 -3.30 -16.98 10.28
N GLY A 116 -3.44 -16.64 11.57
CA GLY A 116 -2.37 -16.82 12.55
C GLY A 116 -1.24 -15.80 12.44
N GLU A 117 -1.42 -14.69 11.70
CA GLU A 117 -0.37 -13.67 11.50
C GLU A 117 0.18 -13.15 12.85
N HIS A 118 -0.69 -12.96 13.85
CA HIS A 118 -0.33 -12.50 15.19
C HIS A 118 0.51 -13.50 16.04
N GLU A 119 0.67 -14.74 15.58
CA GLU A 119 1.48 -15.75 16.24
C GLU A 119 2.94 -15.72 15.77
N VAL A 120 3.18 -15.12 14.59
CA VAL A 120 4.49 -15.17 13.92
C VAL A 120 5.07 -13.79 13.58
N TYR A 121 4.23 -12.75 13.52
CA TYR A 121 4.64 -11.36 13.29
C TYR A 121 4.33 -10.48 14.50
N HIS A 122 5.15 -9.45 14.71
CA HIS A 122 4.92 -8.42 15.72
C HIS A 122 4.12 -7.27 15.13
N PRO A 123 3.12 -6.73 15.85
CA PRO A 123 2.37 -5.56 15.39
C PRO A 123 3.19 -4.28 15.50
N GLY A 124 2.95 -3.33 14.59
CA GLY A 124 3.40 -1.96 14.75
C GLY A 124 2.57 -1.19 15.80
N SER A 125 3.06 -0.03 16.23
CA SER A 125 2.39 0.81 17.24
C SER A 125 1.65 2.00 16.62
N ASP A 126 2.34 2.80 15.80
CA ASP A 126 1.90 4.13 15.43
C ASP A 126 1.54 4.25 13.94
N PRO A 127 0.51 5.04 13.60
CA PRO A 127 0.26 5.40 12.23
C PRO A 127 1.43 6.22 11.68
N GLN A 128 1.74 6.01 10.40
CA GLN A 128 2.83 6.73 9.74
C GLN A 128 2.26 7.63 8.65
N VAL A 129 2.53 8.93 8.76
CA VAL A 129 2.29 9.91 7.72
C VAL A 129 3.63 10.52 7.32
N LEU A 130 3.98 10.35 6.07
CA LEU A 130 5.20 10.91 5.49
C LEU A 130 4.87 11.96 4.43
N THR A 131 5.87 12.76 4.04
CA THR A 131 5.74 13.72 2.94
C THR A 131 6.60 13.29 1.75
N TRP A 132 5.97 13.23 0.57
CA TRP A 132 6.63 13.01 -0.71
C TRP A 132 6.01 13.91 -1.80
N ARG A 133 6.81 14.65 -2.54
CA ARG A 133 6.35 15.59 -3.58
C ARG A 133 5.23 16.53 -3.08
N ASP A 134 5.38 17.06 -1.87
CA ASP A 134 4.40 17.89 -1.13
C ASP A 134 3.09 17.19 -0.73
N TRP A 135 2.90 15.90 -1.05
CA TRP A 135 1.76 15.10 -0.59
C TRP A 135 2.06 14.47 0.75
N ARG A 136 1.13 14.58 1.67
CA ARG A 136 1.15 13.85 2.95
C ARG A 136 0.49 12.50 2.74
N ILE A 137 1.24 11.43 2.93
CA ILE A 137 0.85 10.06 2.60
C ILE A 137 0.76 9.23 3.88
N ASN A 138 -0.43 8.67 4.15
CA ASN A 138 -0.66 7.73 5.23
C ASN A 138 -0.46 6.30 4.72
N LEU A 139 0.38 5.53 5.42
CA LEU A 139 0.74 4.16 5.06
C LEU A 139 -0.10 3.14 5.84
N GLN A 140 -0.69 2.17 5.13
CA GLN A 140 -1.54 1.12 5.70
C GLN A 140 -1.29 -0.23 5.00
N VAL A 141 -1.50 -1.33 5.72
CA VAL A 141 -1.34 -2.67 5.17
C VAL A 141 -2.62 -3.50 5.35
N CYS A 142 -3.25 -3.85 4.26
CA CYS A 142 -4.28 -4.88 4.10
C CYS A 142 -5.37 -4.82 5.19
N TYR A 143 -5.23 -5.62 6.25
CA TYR A 143 -6.23 -5.75 7.31
C TYR A 143 -6.49 -4.46 8.09
N ASP A 144 -5.55 -3.49 8.08
CA ASP A 144 -5.72 -2.15 8.65
C ASP A 144 -6.96 -1.44 8.07
N LEU A 145 -7.32 -1.76 6.81
CA LEU A 145 -8.50 -1.23 6.14
C LEU A 145 -9.81 -1.42 6.92
N ARG A 146 -9.88 -2.42 7.79
CA ARG A 146 -11.08 -2.71 8.60
C ARG A 146 -11.24 -1.82 9.84
N PHE A 147 -10.24 -1.00 10.14
CA PHE A 147 -10.18 -0.25 11.40
C PHE A 147 -10.21 1.27 11.15
N PRO A 148 -11.41 1.87 10.93
CA PRO A 148 -11.55 3.27 10.54
C PRO A 148 -11.02 4.25 11.57
N VAL A 149 -11.10 3.92 12.85
CA VAL A 149 -10.60 4.80 13.93
C VAL A 149 -9.09 4.99 13.82
N TYR A 150 -8.35 3.90 13.52
CA TYR A 150 -6.90 3.97 13.37
C TYR A 150 -6.46 4.78 12.15
N SER A 151 -7.23 4.70 11.07
CA SER A 151 -6.92 5.38 9.80
C SER A 151 -7.64 6.72 9.62
N ARG A 152 -8.34 7.22 10.66
CA ARG A 152 -9.02 8.52 10.59
C ARG A 152 -8.03 9.66 10.32
N ASN A 153 -8.38 10.56 9.38
CA ASN A 153 -7.54 11.67 8.98
C ASN A 153 -7.45 12.78 10.04
N ARG A 154 -6.58 12.58 11.01
CA ARG A 154 -6.25 13.56 12.06
C ARG A 154 -4.97 14.34 11.73
N GLU A 155 -4.12 13.74 10.92
CA GLU A 155 -2.81 14.26 10.52
C GLU A 155 -2.86 15.07 9.22
N HIS A 156 -4.07 15.35 8.69
CA HIS A 156 -4.27 16.07 7.43
C HIS A 156 -3.49 15.46 6.26
N TYR A 157 -3.48 14.12 6.13
CA TYR A 157 -2.89 13.49 4.97
C TYR A 157 -3.77 13.68 3.71
N ASP A 158 -3.11 13.63 2.55
CA ASP A 158 -3.72 13.88 1.24
C ASP A 158 -4.00 12.58 0.49
N LEU A 159 -3.16 11.57 0.71
CA LEU A 159 -3.26 10.24 0.13
C LEU A 159 -3.20 9.18 1.23
N MET A 160 -4.07 8.20 1.15
CA MET A 160 -4.00 6.98 1.94
C MET A 160 -3.61 5.81 1.05
N LEU A 161 -2.59 5.07 1.44
CA LEU A 161 -2.01 3.98 0.69
C LEU A 161 -2.26 2.65 1.39
N TYR A 162 -2.93 1.71 0.70
CA TYR A 162 -3.12 0.33 1.15
C TYR A 162 -2.43 -0.66 0.21
N VAL A 163 -1.56 -1.50 0.75
CA VAL A 163 -1.00 -2.66 0.05
C VAL A 163 -1.61 -3.95 0.61
N ALA A 164 -1.97 -4.92 -0.25
CA ALA A 164 -2.75 -6.07 0.22
C ALA A 164 -2.45 -7.40 -0.48
N ASN A 165 -2.75 -8.50 0.28
CA ASN A 165 -3.14 -9.81 -0.23
C ASN A 165 -4.59 -10.06 0.23
N TRP A 166 -5.55 -9.44 -0.44
CA TRP A 166 -6.96 -9.49 -0.08
C TRP A 166 -7.72 -10.50 -0.94
N PRO A 167 -8.22 -11.61 -0.36
CA PRO A 167 -8.82 -12.69 -1.14
C PRO A 167 -10.12 -12.29 -1.83
N GLU A 168 -10.36 -12.85 -3.02
CA GLU A 168 -11.56 -12.67 -3.85
C GLU A 168 -12.87 -12.85 -3.08
N LYS A 169 -12.95 -13.80 -2.16
CA LYS A 169 -14.15 -14.07 -1.34
C LYS A 169 -14.63 -12.85 -0.53
N ARG A 170 -13.78 -11.85 -0.35
CA ARG A 170 -14.06 -10.62 0.39
C ARG A 170 -13.82 -9.35 -0.44
N VAL A 171 -13.81 -9.47 -1.75
CA VAL A 171 -13.56 -8.36 -2.69
C VAL A 171 -14.54 -7.20 -2.49
N GLN A 172 -15.81 -7.49 -2.22
CA GLN A 172 -16.80 -6.45 -1.93
C GLN A 172 -16.42 -5.60 -0.71
N HIS A 173 -15.84 -6.22 0.33
CA HIS A 173 -15.36 -5.47 1.50
C HIS A 173 -14.18 -4.58 1.13
N TRP A 174 -13.24 -5.09 0.33
CA TRP A 174 -12.08 -4.34 -0.14
C TRP A 174 -12.51 -3.06 -0.86
N ARG A 175 -13.32 -3.21 -1.90
CA ARG A 175 -13.81 -2.09 -2.71
C ARG A 175 -14.63 -1.09 -1.90
N ALA A 176 -15.60 -1.56 -1.13
CA ALA A 176 -16.49 -0.71 -0.34
C ALA A 176 -15.72 0.08 0.74
N LEU A 177 -14.78 -0.58 1.43
CA LEU A 177 -14.01 0.07 2.47
C LEU A 177 -13.00 1.08 1.93
N LEU A 178 -12.34 0.82 0.80
CA LEU A 178 -11.46 1.81 0.17
C LEU A 178 -12.22 3.08 -0.22
N ILE A 179 -13.42 2.93 -0.81
CA ILE A 179 -14.29 4.07 -1.15
C ILE A 179 -14.70 4.83 0.10
N ALA A 180 -15.11 4.11 1.16
CA ALA A 180 -15.48 4.72 2.42
C ALA A 180 -14.32 5.53 3.03
N ARG A 181 -13.08 4.99 2.98
CA ARG A 181 -11.89 5.70 3.47
C ARG A 181 -11.63 6.99 2.73
N ALA A 182 -11.84 7.04 1.40
CA ALA A 182 -11.69 8.26 0.63
C ALA A 182 -12.71 9.32 1.08
N ILE A 183 -13.98 8.94 1.15
CA ILE A 183 -15.09 9.86 1.47
C ILE A 183 -14.96 10.40 2.89
N GLU A 184 -14.86 9.53 3.90
CA GLU A 184 -14.85 9.93 5.31
C GLU A 184 -13.63 10.75 5.73
N ASN A 185 -12.50 10.58 5.01
CA ASN A 185 -11.23 11.25 5.31
C ASN A 185 -10.93 12.41 4.37
N GLN A 186 -11.75 12.63 3.35
CA GLN A 186 -11.52 13.65 2.31
C GLN A 186 -10.09 13.60 1.77
N ALA A 187 -9.61 12.39 1.47
CA ALA A 187 -8.28 12.10 0.96
C ALA A 187 -8.37 11.15 -0.23
N CYS A 188 -7.42 11.26 -1.16
CA CYS A 188 -7.27 10.25 -2.19
C CYS A 188 -6.91 8.90 -1.57
N VAL A 189 -7.33 7.81 -2.20
CA VAL A 189 -6.99 6.46 -1.74
C VAL A 189 -6.41 5.64 -2.89
N VAL A 190 -5.29 4.97 -2.63
CA VAL A 190 -4.73 3.95 -3.51
C VAL A 190 -4.71 2.63 -2.75
N GLY A 191 -5.41 1.63 -3.28
CA GLY A 191 -5.37 0.26 -2.78
C GLY A 191 -4.78 -0.66 -3.84
N VAL A 192 -3.63 -1.29 -3.53
CA VAL A 192 -2.99 -2.25 -4.44
C VAL A 192 -3.06 -3.64 -3.85
N ASN A 193 -3.64 -4.56 -4.62
CA ASN A 193 -3.81 -5.96 -4.28
C ASN A 193 -3.12 -6.83 -5.34
N ARG A 194 -2.83 -8.07 -5.00
CA ARG A 194 -2.34 -9.08 -5.94
C ARG A 194 -3.48 -9.73 -6.73
N VAL A 195 -3.13 -10.39 -7.84
CA VAL A 195 -4.00 -11.35 -8.56
C VAL A 195 -3.47 -12.78 -8.45
N GLY A 196 -4.23 -13.73 -8.97
CA GLY A 196 -3.86 -15.13 -9.08
C GLY A 196 -4.23 -15.96 -7.86
N ARG A 197 -3.51 -17.06 -7.63
CA ARG A 197 -3.78 -18.02 -6.55
C ARG A 197 -2.52 -18.24 -5.72
N ASP A 198 -2.68 -18.43 -4.41
CA ASP A 198 -1.57 -18.81 -3.53
C ASP A 198 -1.52 -20.32 -3.26
N GLU A 199 -0.47 -20.78 -2.58
CA GLU A 199 -0.31 -22.20 -2.22
C GLU A 199 -1.33 -22.68 -1.18
N ASN A 200 -2.02 -21.77 -0.48
CA ASN A 200 -3.12 -22.09 0.44
C ASN A 200 -4.48 -22.16 -0.29
N ASN A 201 -4.48 -22.16 -1.63
CA ASN A 201 -5.66 -22.23 -2.48
C ASN A 201 -6.62 -21.03 -2.34
N HIS A 202 -6.13 -19.87 -1.93
CA HIS A 202 -6.89 -18.64 -2.00
C HIS A 202 -6.75 -17.99 -3.38
N ASN A 203 -7.89 -17.65 -3.97
CA ASN A 203 -7.93 -16.82 -5.17
C ASN A 203 -7.90 -15.34 -4.79
N TYR A 204 -7.26 -14.54 -5.63
CA TYR A 204 -7.13 -13.10 -5.53
C TYR A 204 -7.56 -12.48 -6.87
N SER A 205 -8.59 -11.65 -6.83
CA SER A 205 -9.16 -10.99 -8.01
C SER A 205 -8.50 -9.64 -8.31
N GLY A 206 -7.49 -9.24 -7.55
CA GLY A 206 -6.91 -7.92 -7.70
C GLY A 206 -7.82 -6.84 -7.16
N ASP A 207 -8.61 -6.21 -8.05
CA ASP A 207 -9.44 -5.07 -7.72
C ASP A 207 -8.65 -3.92 -7.07
N SER A 208 -7.43 -3.68 -7.58
CA SER A 208 -6.65 -2.51 -7.21
C SER A 208 -7.34 -1.26 -7.70
N LEU A 209 -7.43 -0.26 -6.83
CA LEU A 209 -8.21 0.95 -7.07
C LEU A 209 -7.39 2.21 -6.77
N ALA A 210 -7.63 3.25 -7.57
CA ALA A 210 -7.32 4.62 -7.21
C ALA A 210 -8.63 5.41 -7.12
N ILE A 211 -8.83 6.14 -6.02
CA ILE A 211 -10.10 6.76 -5.65
C ILE A 211 -9.83 8.22 -5.28
N SER A 212 -10.57 9.13 -5.86
CA SER A 212 -10.53 10.55 -5.51
C SER A 212 -11.19 10.80 -4.14
N ALA A 213 -10.90 11.93 -3.53
CA ALA A 213 -11.36 12.28 -2.19
C ALA A 213 -12.90 12.33 -2.02
N ASP A 214 -13.64 12.45 -3.11
CA ASP A 214 -15.10 12.42 -3.15
C ASP A 214 -15.68 10.99 -3.29
N GLY A 215 -14.83 9.96 -3.38
CA GLY A 215 -15.19 8.57 -3.56
C GLY A 215 -15.31 8.11 -5.02
N THR A 216 -15.03 8.99 -5.98
CA THR A 216 -15.03 8.63 -7.41
C THR A 216 -13.87 7.68 -7.74
N LEU A 217 -14.17 6.60 -8.45
CA LEU A 217 -13.16 5.68 -8.97
C LEU A 217 -12.39 6.36 -10.12
N ALA A 218 -11.13 6.74 -9.86
CA ALA A 218 -10.24 7.31 -10.86
C ALA A 218 -9.54 6.23 -11.70
N LEU A 219 -9.27 5.06 -11.10
CA LEU A 219 -8.73 3.88 -11.77
C LEU A 219 -9.26 2.62 -11.10
N ASP A 220 -9.63 1.62 -11.92
CA ASP A 220 -10.06 0.29 -11.48
C ASP A 220 -9.37 -0.76 -12.36
N LEU A 221 -8.52 -1.59 -11.78
CA LEU A 221 -7.77 -2.61 -12.53
C LEU A 221 -8.53 -3.93 -12.67
N ALA A 222 -9.68 -4.06 -12.00
CA ALA A 222 -10.46 -5.30 -11.96
C ALA A 222 -9.53 -6.53 -11.69
N ASP A 223 -9.57 -7.57 -12.51
CA ASP A 223 -8.76 -8.78 -12.41
C ASP A 223 -7.50 -8.79 -13.30
N SER A 224 -7.16 -7.65 -13.92
CA SER A 224 -6.07 -7.57 -14.89
C SER A 224 -4.70 -7.55 -14.24
N GLU A 225 -3.81 -8.47 -14.60
CA GLU A 225 -2.39 -8.38 -14.23
C GLU A 225 -1.72 -7.27 -15.06
N THR A 226 -1.42 -6.14 -14.41
CA THR A 226 -0.93 -4.94 -15.10
C THR A 226 -0.27 -3.94 -14.17
N ALA A 227 0.56 -3.05 -14.75
CA ALA A 227 1.01 -1.81 -14.15
C ALA A 227 0.28 -0.64 -14.84
N ALA A 228 -0.51 0.13 -14.09
CA ALA A 228 -1.30 1.22 -14.64
C ALA A 228 -1.10 2.52 -13.88
N ILE A 229 -1.18 3.63 -14.59
CA ILE A 229 -0.85 4.97 -14.08
C ILE A 229 -2.11 5.81 -13.96
N ILE A 230 -2.17 6.61 -12.89
CA ILE A 230 -3.18 7.63 -12.63
C ILE A 230 -2.49 8.88 -12.08
N THR A 231 -2.99 10.06 -12.42
CA THR A 231 -2.55 11.32 -11.83
C THR A 231 -3.68 11.90 -10.97
N PHE A 232 -3.40 12.16 -9.71
CA PHE A 232 -4.29 12.91 -8.82
C PHE A 232 -4.00 14.40 -8.94
N SER A 233 -5.05 15.19 -9.15
CA SER A 233 -4.97 16.64 -9.19
C SER A 233 -4.93 17.23 -7.77
N ALA A 234 -3.90 17.98 -7.48
CA ALA A 234 -3.77 18.74 -6.23
C ALA A 234 -4.87 19.79 -6.09
N GLU A 235 -5.18 20.50 -7.20
CA GLU A 235 -6.21 21.53 -7.24
C GLU A 235 -7.61 20.97 -6.95
N ASP A 236 -7.94 19.80 -7.51
CA ASP A 236 -9.23 19.15 -7.28
C ASP A 236 -9.39 18.74 -5.82
N LEU A 237 -8.36 18.16 -5.19
CA LEU A 237 -8.38 17.81 -3.77
C LEU A 237 -8.58 19.04 -2.89
N GLU A 238 -7.83 20.12 -3.11
CA GLU A 238 -7.94 21.34 -2.34
C GLU A 238 -9.31 22.02 -2.53
N THR A 239 -9.81 22.02 -3.76
CA THR A 239 -11.12 22.60 -4.10
C THR A 239 -12.24 21.81 -3.45
N TYR A 240 -12.19 20.49 -3.47
CA TYR A 240 -13.15 19.62 -2.79
C TYR A 240 -13.20 19.90 -1.28
N ARG A 241 -12.05 19.92 -0.62
CA ARG A 241 -11.94 20.20 0.83
C ARG A 241 -12.45 21.59 1.23
N ARG A 242 -12.17 22.62 0.41
CA ARG A 242 -12.70 23.98 0.63
C ARG A 242 -14.20 24.05 0.48
N ARG A 243 -14.75 23.33 -0.48
CA ARG A 243 -16.20 23.30 -0.74
C ARG A 243 -16.99 22.55 0.33
N PHE A 244 -16.40 21.49 0.88
CA PHE A 244 -17.02 20.59 1.85
C PHE A 244 -16.08 20.34 3.04
N PRO A 245 -15.93 21.27 3.97
CA PRO A 245 -14.91 21.21 5.02
C PRO A 245 -15.33 20.30 6.21
N PHE A 246 -15.74 19.06 5.95
CA PHE A 246 -16.23 18.10 6.97
C PHE A 246 -15.22 17.81 8.07
N HIS A 247 -13.92 17.95 7.77
CA HIS A 247 -12.86 17.73 8.74
C HIS A 247 -12.89 18.72 9.92
N LEU A 248 -13.55 19.89 9.75
CA LEU A 248 -13.73 20.88 10.83
C LEU A 248 -14.75 20.43 11.88
N ASP A 249 -15.62 19.47 11.53
CA ASP A 249 -16.67 18.94 12.40
C ASP A 249 -16.25 17.61 13.05
N ALA A 250 -14.99 17.17 12.84
CA ALA A 250 -14.51 15.89 13.32
C ALA A 250 -14.30 15.89 14.84
N ASP A 251 -14.72 14.79 15.48
CA ASP A 251 -14.47 14.58 16.90
C ASP A 251 -12.98 14.35 17.20
N ASP A 252 -12.52 14.84 18.36
CA ASP A 252 -11.21 14.54 18.91
C ASP A 252 -11.27 13.23 19.72
N TYR A 253 -10.27 12.36 19.54
CA TYR A 253 -10.08 11.14 20.31
C TYR A 253 -8.60 10.77 20.39
N SER A 254 -8.23 9.91 21.33
CA SER A 254 -6.91 9.29 21.46
C SER A 254 -6.99 7.79 21.24
N LEU A 255 -6.00 7.22 20.58
CA LEU A 255 -5.80 5.77 20.53
C LEU A 255 -4.95 5.36 21.75
N GLU A 256 -5.39 4.34 22.50
CA GLU A 256 -4.64 3.74 23.61
C GLU A 256 -3.75 2.58 23.12
#